data_786deab00de0cc4c1d16252bb2cb02f7
#
_entry.id   786deab00de0cc4c1d16252bb2cb02f7
#
_cell.length_a   1.000
_cell.length_b   1.000
_cell.length_c   1.000
_cell.angle_alpha   90.00
_cell.angle_beta   90.00
_cell.angle_gamma   90.00
#
_symmetry.space_group_name_H-M   'P 1'
#
loop_
_entity.id
_entity.type
_entity.pdbx_description
1 polymer ?
#
loop_
_entity_poly.entity_id
_entity_poly.type
_entity_poly.pdbx_seq_one_letter_code
_entity_poly.pdbx_strand_id
1 'polypeptide(L)'
;LGIYYLTQERPGVKGEGKCFKNLNEAILAYENGVITLHSRIKVRVTKSMPNGETLTGNVESTLGRFLFNEIIPQDLGFVDRSIPGNELLLEVDFLVGKKQNKQILEKVINTHGATVTAEVLDKIKATGYKYSTRAAMTVSISEMTVPPQKPQMIQEAQDTVDRITRNFKRGLITEEERYKEVVETWKATDDKLTEALLTGLDKYNNIFMMADSGARGSDKQIKQLAGMRGLMADTTGRTIELPIKSNFREGLDVLEYFMSAHGARKGLSDTALRTADSGYLTRRLVDVSQDLIIREIDCVEEGAEIPGMYVKAFMDGKEEIESLQERITGRYVCETIYDKDGNVIVKANHMVTPKRAEQVMKYGVSKDGGPITEVKIRTILSCKSHIGVCAKCYGANMATGEPVQVGEAVGIIAAQSIGEPGTQLTMRTFHTGGVAGGDITQGLPRVEELFEARKPKGLAIITEFGGTATINDTKKKREIIVTNNETGESKAYLIPYGSRIKVQDGAELGAGDELTEGSVNPHDILKIKGLRAVQDYMIQEVPVSYTHLRAHETLSDL
;
A
#
# COMPACT_ATOMS: atom_id res chain seq x y z
N LEU A 1 -17.64 -3.69 9.00
CA LEU A 1 -17.82 -4.66 10.07
C LEU A 1 -19.22 -5.32 10.05
N GLY A 2 -20.30 -4.52 9.91
CA GLY A 2 -21.67 -5.07 9.80
C GLY A 2 -21.90 -5.92 8.55
N ILE A 3 -21.32 -5.54 7.42
CA ILE A 3 -21.35 -6.31 6.18
C ILE A 3 -20.49 -7.58 6.30
N TYR A 4 -19.28 -7.45 6.89
CA TYR A 4 -18.42 -8.58 7.18
C TYR A 4 -19.15 -9.64 8.03
N TYR A 5 -19.77 -9.23 9.13
CA TYR A 5 -20.60 -10.10 9.97
C TYR A 5 -21.76 -10.73 9.19
N LEU A 6 -22.47 -9.93 8.38
CA LEU A 6 -23.60 -10.40 7.58
C LEU A 6 -23.21 -11.49 6.58
N THR A 7 -22.06 -11.32 5.92
CA THR A 7 -21.59 -12.24 4.86
C THR A 7 -20.73 -13.40 5.38
N GLN A 8 -20.45 -13.44 6.69
CA GLN A 8 -19.68 -14.49 7.32
C GLN A 8 -20.46 -15.82 7.32
N GLU A 9 -19.76 -16.91 7.07
CA GLU A 9 -20.27 -18.28 7.15
C GLU A 9 -19.71 -18.94 8.42
N ARG A 10 -20.56 -19.61 9.18
CA ARG A 10 -20.16 -20.37 10.37
C ARG A 10 -20.67 -21.80 10.25
N PRO A 11 -19.77 -22.79 10.15
CA PRO A 11 -20.16 -24.20 10.08
C PRO A 11 -20.68 -24.69 11.44
N GLY A 12 -21.60 -25.67 11.40
CA GLY A 12 -22.14 -26.29 12.63
C GLY A 12 -23.15 -25.45 13.40
N VAL A 13 -23.67 -24.36 12.81
CA VAL A 13 -24.69 -23.52 13.45
C VAL A 13 -26.09 -24.06 13.19
N LYS A 14 -27.03 -23.66 14.06
CA LYS A 14 -28.43 -24.10 14.02
C LYS A 14 -29.06 -23.85 12.64
N GLY A 15 -29.71 -24.88 12.08
CA GLY A 15 -30.49 -24.77 10.84
C GLY A 15 -29.69 -24.96 9.54
N GLU A 16 -28.45 -25.43 9.61
CA GLU A 16 -27.65 -25.77 8.43
C GLU A 16 -28.32 -26.85 7.56
N GLY A 17 -28.25 -26.69 6.24
CA GLY A 17 -28.81 -27.62 5.25
C GLY A 17 -30.32 -27.51 5.01
N LYS A 18 -31.06 -26.65 5.72
CA LYS A 18 -32.51 -26.48 5.50
C LYS A 18 -32.80 -25.86 4.14
N CYS A 19 -33.95 -26.30 3.56
CA CYS A 19 -34.44 -25.79 2.28
C CYS A 19 -35.67 -24.92 2.49
N PHE A 20 -35.74 -23.78 1.78
CA PHE A 20 -36.82 -22.82 1.84
C PHE A 20 -37.40 -22.55 0.44
N LYS A 21 -38.69 -22.32 0.37
CA LYS A 21 -39.43 -22.07 -0.87
C LYS A 21 -39.06 -20.70 -1.48
N ASN A 22 -38.79 -19.71 -0.62
CA ASN A 22 -38.42 -18.36 -1.02
C ASN A 22 -37.60 -17.69 0.10
N LEU A 23 -37.02 -16.52 -0.19
CA LEU A 23 -36.22 -15.77 0.77
C LEU A 23 -37.04 -15.28 1.97
N ASN A 24 -38.33 -14.90 1.75
CA ASN A 24 -39.21 -14.44 2.82
C ASN A 24 -39.46 -15.52 3.88
N GLU A 25 -39.63 -16.77 3.45
CA GLU A 25 -39.74 -17.92 4.36
C GLU A 25 -38.47 -18.12 5.17
N ALA A 26 -37.29 -17.97 4.54
CA ALA A 26 -36.01 -18.04 5.23
C ALA A 26 -35.87 -16.91 6.27
N ILE A 27 -36.29 -15.68 5.94
CA ILE A 27 -36.29 -14.54 6.87
C ILE A 27 -37.20 -14.83 8.05
N LEU A 28 -38.40 -15.34 7.81
CA LEU A 28 -39.37 -15.72 8.87
C LEU A 28 -38.78 -16.81 9.77
N ALA A 29 -38.12 -17.81 9.18
CA ALA A 29 -37.42 -18.85 9.93
C ALA A 29 -36.29 -18.30 10.80
N TYR A 30 -35.56 -17.27 10.31
CA TYR A 30 -34.56 -16.56 11.09
C TYR A 30 -35.17 -15.79 12.26
N GLU A 31 -36.25 -15.05 12.04
CA GLU A 31 -36.94 -14.30 13.10
C GLU A 31 -37.50 -15.22 14.19
N ASN A 32 -37.92 -16.43 13.82
CA ASN A 32 -38.36 -17.47 14.76
C ASN A 32 -37.18 -18.26 15.39
N GLY A 33 -35.92 -17.90 15.10
CA GLY A 33 -34.73 -18.54 15.65
C GLY A 33 -34.53 -19.99 15.20
N VAL A 34 -35.10 -20.38 14.05
CA VAL A 34 -34.94 -21.72 13.45
C VAL A 34 -33.63 -21.86 12.70
N ILE A 35 -33.15 -20.77 12.12
CA ILE A 35 -31.85 -20.63 11.44
C ILE A 35 -31.12 -19.40 11.95
N THR A 36 -29.81 -19.30 11.64
CA THR A 36 -28.99 -18.10 11.89
C THR A 36 -28.64 -17.40 10.57
N LEU A 37 -28.12 -16.18 10.63
CA LEU A 37 -27.64 -15.46 9.44
C LEU A 37 -26.48 -16.18 8.74
N HIS A 38 -25.71 -16.96 9.50
CA HIS A 38 -24.47 -17.62 9.07
C HIS A 38 -24.67 -19.08 8.65
N SER A 39 -25.91 -19.60 8.83
CA SER A 39 -26.23 -20.98 8.45
C SER A 39 -26.29 -21.13 6.94
N ARG A 40 -25.62 -22.15 6.41
CA ARG A 40 -25.69 -22.50 4.99
C ARG A 40 -27.03 -23.17 4.71
N ILE A 41 -27.84 -22.54 3.87
CA ILE A 41 -29.23 -22.94 3.56
C ILE A 41 -29.43 -23.03 2.04
N LYS A 42 -30.48 -23.73 1.62
CA LYS A 42 -30.90 -23.78 0.24
C LYS A 42 -32.18 -22.99 0.05
N VAL A 43 -32.17 -21.99 -0.81
CA VAL A 43 -33.33 -21.17 -1.13
C VAL A 43 -33.67 -21.33 -2.60
N ARG A 44 -34.94 -21.53 -2.88
CA ARG A 44 -35.44 -21.57 -4.24
C ARG A 44 -35.55 -20.15 -4.78
N VAL A 45 -34.77 -19.87 -5.82
CA VAL A 45 -34.72 -18.58 -6.50
C VAL A 45 -35.33 -18.72 -7.87
N THR A 46 -36.18 -17.76 -8.24
CA THR A 46 -36.75 -17.65 -9.59
C THR A 46 -36.25 -16.36 -10.22
N LYS A 47 -35.63 -16.46 -11.37
CA LYS A 47 -35.10 -15.31 -12.12
C LYS A 47 -35.67 -15.30 -13.53
N SER A 48 -36.14 -14.14 -13.98
CA SER A 48 -36.54 -13.93 -15.37
C SER A 48 -35.30 -13.64 -16.22
N MET A 49 -35.12 -14.41 -17.26
CA MET A 49 -34.01 -14.25 -18.19
C MET A 49 -34.36 -13.22 -19.27
N PRO A 50 -33.36 -12.60 -19.93
CA PRO A 50 -33.61 -11.64 -21.03
C PRO A 50 -34.44 -12.24 -22.18
N ASN A 51 -34.44 -13.57 -22.31
CA ASN A 51 -35.22 -14.29 -23.32
C ASN A 51 -36.70 -14.46 -22.96
N GLY A 52 -37.16 -13.91 -21.82
CA GLY A 52 -38.55 -14.06 -21.35
C GLY A 52 -38.85 -15.39 -20.63
N GLU A 53 -37.87 -16.31 -20.58
CA GLU A 53 -38.00 -17.55 -19.81
C GLU A 53 -37.74 -17.32 -18.33
N THR A 54 -38.50 -18.01 -17.45
CA THR A 54 -38.27 -17.99 -16.01
C THR A 54 -37.51 -19.22 -15.59
N LEU A 55 -36.26 -19.04 -15.15
CA LEU A 55 -35.46 -20.11 -14.59
C LEU A 55 -35.70 -20.19 -13.09
N THR A 56 -35.98 -21.39 -12.58
CA THR A 56 -36.17 -21.64 -11.15
C THR A 56 -35.25 -22.75 -10.69
N GLY A 57 -34.50 -22.52 -9.63
CA GLY A 57 -33.54 -23.49 -9.08
C GLY A 57 -33.25 -23.22 -7.60
N ASN A 58 -32.61 -24.20 -6.97
CA ASN A 58 -32.16 -24.06 -5.59
C ASN A 58 -30.75 -23.53 -5.56
N VAL A 59 -30.53 -22.42 -4.87
CA VAL A 59 -29.22 -21.81 -4.64
C VAL A 59 -28.84 -22.07 -3.20
N GLU A 60 -27.60 -22.52 -3.00
CA GLU A 60 -27.04 -22.79 -1.68
C GLU A 60 -26.09 -21.67 -1.29
N SER A 61 -26.42 -20.97 -0.19
CA SER A 61 -25.61 -19.92 0.41
C SER A 61 -26.11 -19.61 1.83
N THR A 62 -25.54 -18.61 2.50
CA THR A 62 -26.02 -18.16 3.81
C THR A 62 -27.14 -17.14 3.67
N LEU A 63 -28.06 -17.08 4.66
CA LEU A 63 -29.13 -16.07 4.68
C LEU A 63 -28.57 -14.65 4.59
N GLY A 64 -27.47 -14.38 5.29
CA GLY A 64 -26.82 -13.06 5.25
C GLY A 64 -26.33 -12.67 3.85
N ARG A 65 -25.78 -13.60 3.08
CA ARG A 65 -25.35 -13.34 1.69
C ARG A 65 -26.55 -13.12 0.77
N PHE A 66 -27.66 -13.83 0.94
CA PHE A 66 -28.88 -13.55 0.21
C PHE A 66 -29.34 -12.11 0.46
N LEU A 67 -29.41 -11.68 1.71
CA LEU A 67 -29.81 -10.31 2.08
C LEU A 67 -28.88 -9.25 1.54
N PHE A 68 -27.58 -9.54 1.47
CA PHE A 68 -26.61 -8.63 0.89
C PHE A 68 -26.75 -8.52 -0.63
N ASN A 69 -27.03 -9.64 -1.31
CA ASN A 69 -27.23 -9.65 -2.75
C ASN A 69 -28.53 -8.97 -3.21
N GLU A 70 -29.52 -8.78 -2.35
CA GLU A 70 -30.72 -7.96 -2.66
C GLU A 70 -30.36 -6.47 -2.88
N ILE A 71 -29.28 -6.02 -2.25
CA ILE A 71 -28.85 -4.61 -2.31
C ILE A 71 -28.01 -4.34 -3.54
N ILE A 72 -27.29 -5.36 -4.02
CA ILE A 72 -26.28 -5.26 -5.07
C ILE A 72 -26.88 -5.70 -6.41
N PRO A 73 -26.60 -4.97 -7.51
CA PRO A 73 -26.92 -5.42 -8.86
C PRO A 73 -26.31 -6.81 -9.14
N GLN A 74 -27.07 -7.66 -9.83
CA GLN A 74 -26.69 -9.06 -10.07
C GLN A 74 -26.07 -9.29 -11.45
N ASP A 75 -25.37 -8.28 -11.99
CA ASP A 75 -24.73 -8.26 -13.31
C ASP A 75 -23.30 -7.71 -13.27
N LEU A 76 -22.64 -7.81 -12.12
CA LEU A 76 -21.30 -7.25 -11.88
C LEU A 76 -20.16 -8.09 -12.47
N GLY A 77 -20.44 -9.35 -12.87
CA GLY A 77 -19.45 -10.23 -13.47
C GLY A 77 -18.46 -10.85 -12.48
N PHE A 78 -18.85 -11.07 -11.22
CA PHE A 78 -18.13 -11.95 -10.30
C PHE A 78 -18.40 -13.43 -10.61
N VAL A 79 -19.59 -13.72 -11.14
CA VAL A 79 -19.98 -15.04 -11.60
C VAL A 79 -20.06 -15.04 -13.12
N ASP A 80 -19.37 -15.99 -13.77
CA ASP A 80 -19.49 -16.17 -15.20
C ASP A 80 -20.81 -16.85 -15.54
N ARG A 81 -21.78 -16.07 -16.01
CA ARG A 81 -23.13 -16.52 -16.36
C ARG A 81 -23.24 -17.13 -17.76
N SER A 82 -22.13 -17.17 -18.51
CA SER A 82 -22.06 -17.90 -19.79
C SER A 82 -21.96 -19.42 -19.60
N ILE A 83 -21.58 -19.86 -18.39
CA ILE A 83 -21.48 -21.27 -18.05
C ILE A 83 -22.87 -21.78 -17.63
N PRO A 84 -23.42 -22.82 -18.29
CA PRO A 84 -24.70 -23.41 -17.92
C PRO A 84 -24.70 -23.89 -16.45
N GLY A 85 -25.69 -23.49 -15.68
CA GLY A 85 -25.82 -23.80 -14.25
C GLY A 85 -25.42 -22.67 -13.31
N ASN A 86 -24.77 -21.61 -13.81
CA ASN A 86 -24.36 -20.45 -13.01
C ASN A 86 -25.36 -19.28 -13.05
N GLU A 87 -26.44 -19.41 -13.82
CA GLU A 87 -27.38 -18.31 -14.08
C GLU A 87 -28.08 -17.80 -12.81
N LEU A 88 -28.34 -18.70 -11.86
CA LEU A 88 -29.02 -18.42 -10.61
C LEU A 88 -28.09 -18.10 -9.44
N LEU A 89 -26.79 -18.33 -9.57
CA LEU A 89 -25.83 -18.10 -8.49
C LEU A 89 -25.81 -16.62 -8.08
N LEU A 90 -25.53 -16.39 -6.80
CA LEU A 90 -25.36 -15.05 -6.25
C LEU A 90 -24.07 -14.42 -6.77
N GLU A 91 -24.08 -13.13 -7.06
CA GLU A 91 -22.87 -12.40 -7.45
C GLU A 91 -21.83 -12.38 -6.33
N VAL A 92 -22.28 -12.24 -5.09
CA VAL A 92 -21.40 -12.20 -3.92
C VAL A 92 -21.71 -13.40 -3.03
N ASP A 93 -20.93 -14.46 -3.15
CA ASP A 93 -20.97 -15.66 -2.28
C ASP A 93 -19.63 -15.86 -1.56
N PHE A 94 -19.02 -14.77 -1.13
CA PHE A 94 -17.78 -14.75 -0.36
C PHE A 94 -17.87 -13.77 0.81
N LEU A 95 -16.91 -13.84 1.71
CA LEU A 95 -16.78 -12.93 2.85
C LEU A 95 -16.40 -11.52 2.38
N VAL A 96 -17.16 -10.50 2.78
CA VAL A 96 -16.96 -9.13 2.34
C VAL A 96 -16.29 -8.30 3.42
N GLY A 97 -14.99 -8.10 3.28
CA GLY A 97 -14.21 -7.11 4.04
C GLY A 97 -14.05 -5.79 3.28
N LYS A 98 -13.16 -4.93 3.78
CA LYS A 98 -12.86 -3.61 3.16
C LYS A 98 -12.42 -3.73 1.69
N LYS A 99 -11.51 -4.67 1.39
CA LYS A 99 -10.96 -4.88 0.05
C LYS A 99 -12.03 -5.36 -0.95
N GLN A 100 -12.81 -6.35 -0.55
CA GLN A 100 -13.89 -6.90 -1.37
C GLN A 100 -14.99 -5.87 -1.61
N ASN A 101 -15.35 -5.09 -0.59
CA ASN A 101 -16.34 -4.02 -0.72
C ASN A 101 -15.88 -2.95 -1.72
N LYS A 102 -14.59 -2.58 -1.71
CA LYS A 102 -14.01 -1.68 -2.71
C LYS A 102 -14.15 -2.25 -4.14
N GLN A 103 -13.83 -3.52 -4.34
CA GLN A 103 -13.96 -4.21 -5.63
C GLN A 103 -15.41 -4.26 -6.12
N ILE A 104 -16.37 -4.53 -5.22
CA ILE A 104 -17.79 -4.53 -5.55
C ILE A 104 -18.22 -3.14 -6.03
N LEU A 105 -17.89 -2.08 -5.30
CA LEU A 105 -18.24 -0.71 -5.65
C LEU A 105 -17.58 -0.25 -6.95
N GLU A 106 -16.34 -0.63 -7.20
CA GLU A 106 -15.64 -0.36 -8.45
C GLU A 106 -16.36 -1.01 -9.65
N LYS A 107 -16.79 -2.26 -9.51
CA LYS A 107 -17.58 -2.92 -10.55
C LYS A 107 -18.96 -2.27 -10.73
N VAL A 108 -19.63 -1.87 -9.65
CA VAL A 108 -20.93 -1.19 -9.72
C VAL A 108 -20.81 0.13 -10.48
N ILE A 109 -19.82 0.97 -10.17
CA ILE A 109 -19.65 2.26 -10.85
C ILE A 109 -19.27 2.10 -12.34
N ASN A 110 -18.46 1.10 -12.65
CA ASN A 110 -18.04 0.82 -14.03
C ASN A 110 -19.18 0.24 -14.89
N THR A 111 -20.17 -0.44 -14.29
CA THR A 111 -21.28 -1.08 -15.02
C THR A 111 -22.51 -0.20 -15.08
N HIS A 112 -22.89 0.45 -13.97
CA HIS A 112 -24.15 1.18 -13.83
C HIS A 112 -24.00 2.69 -13.69
N GLY A 113 -22.78 3.21 -13.53
CA GLY A 113 -22.53 4.63 -13.38
C GLY A 113 -22.79 5.17 -11.98
N ALA A 114 -22.61 6.50 -11.81
CA ALA A 114 -22.56 7.13 -10.48
C ALA A 114 -23.91 7.13 -9.73
N THR A 115 -25.03 7.31 -10.43
CA THR A 115 -26.37 7.42 -9.81
C THR A 115 -26.76 6.12 -9.09
N VAL A 116 -26.64 4.99 -9.79
CA VAL A 116 -26.96 3.67 -9.20
C VAL A 116 -25.97 3.33 -8.10
N THR A 117 -24.70 3.69 -8.27
CA THR A 117 -23.67 3.49 -7.24
C THR A 117 -24.02 4.24 -5.95
N ALA A 118 -24.52 5.49 -6.04
CA ALA A 118 -24.94 6.25 -4.87
C ALA A 118 -26.09 5.56 -4.10
N GLU A 119 -27.07 5.02 -4.81
CA GLU A 119 -28.16 4.25 -4.18
C GLU A 119 -27.65 2.97 -3.50
N VAL A 120 -26.74 2.24 -4.16
CA VAL A 120 -26.13 1.03 -3.61
C VAL A 120 -25.30 1.36 -2.37
N LEU A 121 -24.53 2.44 -2.39
CA LEU A 121 -23.76 2.93 -1.24
C LEU A 121 -24.65 3.24 -0.04
N ASP A 122 -25.78 3.93 -0.25
CA ASP A 122 -26.72 4.23 0.83
C ASP A 122 -27.35 2.97 1.42
N LYS A 123 -27.69 2.00 0.59
CA LYS A 123 -28.21 0.70 1.04
C LYS A 123 -27.17 -0.10 1.81
N ILE A 124 -25.92 -0.15 1.32
CA ILE A 124 -24.79 -0.81 2.02
C ILE A 124 -24.56 -0.15 3.38
N LYS A 125 -24.53 1.18 3.44
CA LYS A 125 -24.37 1.94 4.68
C LYS A 125 -25.48 1.60 5.68
N ALA A 126 -26.74 1.68 5.27
CA ALA A 126 -27.90 1.38 6.14
C ALA A 126 -27.87 -0.07 6.65
N THR A 127 -27.55 -1.02 5.77
CA THR A 127 -27.43 -2.44 6.11
C THR A 127 -26.24 -2.69 7.05
N GLY A 128 -25.10 -2.06 6.80
CA GLY A 128 -23.93 -2.13 7.64
C GLY A 128 -24.22 -1.69 9.09
N TYR A 129 -24.87 -0.56 9.27
CA TYR A 129 -25.28 -0.09 10.60
C TYR A 129 -26.30 -1.02 11.27
N LYS A 130 -27.33 -1.47 10.52
CA LYS A 130 -28.36 -2.40 11.03
C LYS A 130 -27.75 -3.69 11.57
N TYR A 131 -26.86 -4.32 10.80
CA TYR A 131 -26.28 -5.60 11.20
C TYR A 131 -25.12 -5.47 12.17
N SER A 132 -24.38 -4.37 12.18
CA SER A 132 -23.43 -4.07 13.24
C SER A 132 -24.10 -3.93 14.61
N THR A 133 -25.26 -3.26 14.65
CA THR A 133 -26.06 -3.14 15.87
C THR A 133 -26.63 -4.49 16.30
N ARG A 134 -27.16 -5.29 15.37
CA ARG A 134 -27.72 -6.64 15.68
C ARG A 134 -26.63 -7.63 16.12
N ALA A 135 -25.43 -7.52 15.58
CA ALA A 135 -24.29 -8.34 15.97
C ALA A 135 -23.84 -8.07 17.41
N ALA A 136 -24.17 -6.88 17.95
CA ALA A 136 -23.77 -6.44 19.29
C ALA A 136 -22.28 -6.62 19.57
N MET A 137 -21.43 -6.32 18.58
CA MET A 137 -19.99 -6.47 18.70
C MET A 137 -19.41 -5.52 19.74
N THR A 138 -18.63 -6.07 20.64
CA THR A 138 -17.96 -5.33 21.72
C THR A 138 -16.58 -5.91 21.99
N VAL A 139 -15.78 -5.22 22.79
CA VAL A 139 -14.46 -5.67 23.23
C VAL A 139 -14.56 -6.12 24.69
N SER A 140 -14.22 -7.37 24.96
CA SER A 140 -14.13 -7.91 26.32
C SER A 140 -12.70 -8.33 26.63
N ILE A 141 -12.28 -8.17 27.88
CA ILE A 141 -10.97 -8.65 28.37
C ILE A 141 -10.87 -10.17 28.22
N SER A 142 -11.96 -10.90 28.36
CA SER A 142 -12.01 -12.36 28.21
C SER A 142 -11.71 -12.84 26.77
N GLU A 143 -11.98 -12.00 25.76
CA GLU A 143 -11.73 -12.31 24.36
C GLU A 143 -10.27 -12.14 23.95
N MET A 144 -9.47 -11.47 24.77
CA MET A 144 -8.03 -11.31 24.57
C MET A 144 -7.29 -12.57 25.05
N THR A 145 -7.30 -13.64 24.24
CA THR A 145 -6.63 -14.90 24.61
C THR A 145 -5.11 -14.79 24.46
N VAL A 146 -4.40 -15.05 25.56
CA VAL A 146 -2.92 -15.09 25.54
C VAL A 146 -2.48 -16.45 25.03
N PRO A 147 -1.54 -16.53 24.06
CA PRO A 147 -1.03 -17.81 23.58
C PRO A 147 -0.38 -18.62 24.70
N PRO A 148 -0.71 -19.91 24.87
CA PRO A 148 -0.13 -20.74 25.93
C PRO A 148 1.38 -20.97 25.78
N GLN A 149 1.92 -20.78 24.58
CA GLN A 149 3.34 -20.92 24.23
C GLN A 149 4.18 -19.69 24.66
N LYS A 150 3.54 -18.55 24.99
CA LYS A 150 4.23 -17.30 25.35
C LYS A 150 5.33 -17.46 26.41
N PRO A 151 5.10 -18.12 27.56
CA PRO A 151 6.12 -18.25 28.59
C PRO A 151 7.37 -19.00 28.09
N GLN A 152 7.18 -20.05 27.32
CA GLN A 152 8.27 -20.83 26.73
C GLN A 152 9.10 -20.00 25.75
N MET A 153 8.43 -19.31 24.81
CA MET A 153 9.11 -18.47 23.82
C MET A 153 9.93 -17.35 24.46
N ILE A 154 9.40 -16.72 25.51
CA ILE A 154 10.10 -15.68 26.26
C ILE A 154 11.32 -16.26 26.98
N GLN A 155 11.21 -17.45 27.56
CA GLN A 155 12.32 -18.09 28.26
C GLN A 155 13.45 -18.48 27.30
N GLU A 156 13.13 -19.06 26.15
CA GLU A 156 14.12 -19.39 25.09
C GLU A 156 14.87 -18.13 24.59
N ALA A 157 14.13 -17.02 24.41
CA ALA A 157 14.74 -15.74 24.05
C ALA A 157 15.67 -15.22 25.15
N GLN A 158 15.25 -15.31 26.42
CA GLN A 158 16.06 -14.89 27.56
C GLN A 158 17.34 -15.70 27.66
N ASP A 159 17.27 -17.02 27.51
CA ASP A 159 18.44 -17.91 27.54
C ASP A 159 19.42 -17.58 26.41
N THR A 160 18.92 -17.20 25.25
CA THR A 160 19.74 -16.74 24.11
C THR A 160 20.42 -15.42 24.42
N VAL A 161 19.70 -14.43 24.96
CA VAL A 161 20.24 -13.13 25.38
C VAL A 161 21.32 -13.31 26.48
N ASP A 162 21.09 -14.21 27.42
CA ASP A 162 22.07 -14.52 28.47
C ASP A 162 23.35 -15.16 27.91
N ARG A 163 23.22 -15.96 26.85
CA ARG A 163 24.35 -16.51 26.09
C ARG A 163 25.14 -15.43 25.39
N ILE A 164 24.47 -14.50 24.68
CA ILE A 164 25.08 -13.35 24.00
C ILE A 164 25.83 -12.49 25.03
N THR A 165 25.20 -12.19 26.15
CA THR A 165 25.81 -11.41 27.25
C THR A 165 27.03 -12.11 27.86
N ARG A 166 27.03 -13.44 27.98
CA ARG A 166 28.22 -14.21 28.42
C ARG A 166 29.35 -14.13 27.39
N ASN A 167 29.05 -14.20 26.11
CA ASN A 167 30.05 -14.06 25.05
C ASN A 167 30.70 -12.67 25.08
N PHE A 168 29.91 -11.62 25.28
CA PHE A 168 30.41 -10.26 25.48
C PHE A 168 31.33 -10.15 26.69
N LYS A 169 30.92 -10.69 27.86
CA LYS A 169 31.74 -10.69 29.07
C LYS A 169 33.07 -11.45 28.91
N ARG A 170 33.14 -12.40 27.98
CA ARG A 170 34.36 -13.12 27.58
C ARG A 170 35.21 -12.38 26.57
N GLY A 171 34.75 -11.22 26.06
CA GLY A 171 35.45 -10.42 25.05
C GLY A 171 35.41 -10.99 23.64
N LEU A 172 34.46 -11.88 23.33
CA LEU A 172 34.32 -12.52 22.01
C LEU A 172 33.60 -11.65 21.00
N ILE A 173 32.76 -10.72 21.45
CA ILE A 173 31.96 -9.80 20.65
C ILE A 173 32.11 -8.38 21.18
N THR A 174 31.91 -7.39 20.31
CA THR A 174 31.89 -5.97 20.67
C THR A 174 30.55 -5.58 21.32
N GLU A 175 30.51 -4.43 22.00
CA GLU A 175 29.27 -3.91 22.57
C GLU A 175 28.19 -3.64 21.52
N GLU A 176 28.60 -3.18 20.34
CA GLU A 176 27.70 -2.88 19.25
C GLU A 176 27.09 -4.14 18.65
N GLU A 177 27.88 -5.19 18.48
CA GLU A 177 27.42 -6.52 18.06
C GLU A 177 26.47 -7.13 19.10
N ARG A 178 26.83 -7.06 20.37
CA ARG A 178 25.97 -7.51 21.47
C ARG A 178 24.60 -6.85 21.40
N TYR A 179 24.58 -5.51 21.32
CA TYR A 179 23.33 -4.74 21.22
C TYR A 179 22.49 -5.17 20.02
N LYS A 180 23.11 -5.30 18.87
CA LYS A 180 22.42 -5.71 17.64
C LYS A 180 21.82 -7.12 17.78
N GLU A 181 22.59 -8.09 18.24
CA GLU A 181 22.12 -9.47 18.41
C GLU A 181 20.98 -9.57 19.43
N VAL A 182 21.04 -8.80 20.54
CA VAL A 182 19.97 -8.76 21.56
C VAL A 182 18.68 -8.20 20.97
N VAL A 183 18.75 -7.07 20.24
CA VAL A 183 17.58 -6.44 19.62
C VAL A 183 16.98 -7.36 18.55
N GLU A 184 17.80 -7.99 17.71
CA GLU A 184 17.34 -8.95 16.69
C GLU A 184 16.67 -10.18 17.31
N THR A 185 17.23 -10.71 18.42
CA THR A 185 16.64 -11.84 19.14
C THR A 185 15.24 -11.52 19.66
N TRP A 186 15.07 -10.36 20.30
CA TRP A 186 13.77 -9.95 20.81
C TRP A 186 12.77 -9.63 19.70
N LYS A 187 13.22 -9.04 18.60
CA LYS A 187 12.38 -8.79 17.42
C LYS A 187 11.88 -10.09 16.80
N ALA A 188 12.77 -11.04 16.59
CA ALA A 188 12.40 -12.35 16.04
C ALA A 188 11.43 -13.12 16.98
N THR A 189 11.58 -12.97 18.29
CA THR A 189 10.68 -13.58 19.26
C THR A 189 9.30 -12.92 19.25
N ASP A 190 9.26 -11.61 19.13
CA ASP A 190 8.04 -10.81 19.03
C ASP A 190 7.25 -11.16 17.76
N ASP A 191 7.92 -11.32 16.63
CA ASP A 191 7.31 -11.72 15.37
C ASP A 191 6.73 -13.15 15.45
N LYS A 192 7.48 -14.11 15.98
CA LYS A 192 7.00 -15.49 16.21
C LYS A 192 5.80 -15.55 17.17
N LEU A 193 5.83 -14.76 18.23
CA LEU A 193 4.72 -14.68 19.17
C LEU A 193 3.48 -14.07 18.54
N THR A 194 3.65 -13.08 17.66
CA THR A 194 2.56 -12.44 16.90
C THR A 194 1.91 -13.45 15.95
N GLU A 195 2.70 -14.22 15.22
CA GLU A 195 2.21 -15.27 14.34
C GLU A 195 1.45 -16.35 15.11
N ALA A 196 2.00 -16.81 16.24
CA ALA A 196 1.33 -17.78 17.12
C ALA A 196 0.02 -17.23 17.70
N LEU A 197 -0.04 -15.94 18.03
CA LEU A 197 -1.24 -15.27 18.50
C LEU A 197 -2.32 -15.21 17.43
N LEU A 198 -2.00 -14.72 16.23
CA LEU A 198 -2.95 -14.57 15.15
C LEU A 198 -3.48 -15.92 14.66
N THR A 199 -2.63 -16.92 14.58
CA THR A 199 -3.02 -18.28 14.20
C THR A 199 -3.89 -18.96 15.27
N GLY A 200 -3.64 -18.66 16.55
CA GLY A 200 -4.38 -19.23 17.68
C GLY A 200 -5.68 -18.52 18.03
N LEU A 201 -5.94 -17.32 17.50
CA LEU A 201 -7.18 -16.60 17.74
C LEU A 201 -8.36 -17.26 17.00
N ASP A 202 -9.51 -17.31 17.67
CA ASP A 202 -10.75 -17.75 17.03
C ASP A 202 -11.18 -16.70 15.98
N LYS A 203 -11.43 -17.16 14.76
CA LYS A 203 -11.91 -16.32 13.64
C LYS A 203 -13.25 -15.63 13.92
N TYR A 204 -13.99 -16.11 14.92
CA TYR A 204 -15.27 -15.52 15.34
C TYR A 204 -15.13 -14.61 16.56
N ASN A 205 -13.92 -14.40 17.03
CA ASN A 205 -13.63 -13.45 18.10
C ASN A 205 -13.91 -12.02 17.60
N ASN A 206 -14.58 -11.20 18.42
CA ASN A 206 -14.97 -9.84 18.03
C ASN A 206 -13.77 -8.97 17.67
N ILE A 207 -12.67 -9.09 18.41
CA ILE A 207 -11.44 -8.31 18.15
C ILE A 207 -10.81 -8.72 16.82
N PHE A 208 -10.76 -10.04 16.55
CA PHE A 208 -10.26 -10.56 15.29
C PHE A 208 -11.13 -10.08 14.12
N MET A 209 -12.45 -10.17 14.22
CA MET A 209 -13.37 -9.71 13.18
C MET A 209 -13.26 -8.20 12.92
N MET A 210 -13.03 -7.37 13.94
CA MET A 210 -12.82 -5.93 13.78
C MET A 210 -11.56 -5.62 12.96
N ALA A 211 -10.48 -6.36 13.19
CA ALA A 211 -9.22 -6.17 12.47
C ALA A 211 -9.26 -6.78 11.06
N ASP A 212 -9.72 -8.03 10.93
CA ASP A 212 -9.75 -8.76 9.64
C ASP A 212 -10.72 -8.13 8.63
N SER A 213 -11.84 -7.57 9.11
CA SER A 213 -12.75 -6.81 8.26
C SER A 213 -12.15 -5.51 7.69
N GLY A 214 -11.03 -5.04 8.23
CA GLY A 214 -10.45 -3.73 7.91
C GLY A 214 -11.25 -2.54 8.45
N ALA A 215 -12.21 -2.77 9.36
CA ALA A 215 -13.02 -1.71 9.94
C ALA A 215 -12.26 -0.91 10.99
N ARG A 216 -11.63 -1.58 11.94
CA ARG A 216 -10.83 -0.94 12.99
C ARG A 216 -9.84 -1.93 13.61
N GLY A 217 -8.66 -1.41 13.93
CA GLY A 217 -7.62 -2.22 14.54
C GLY A 217 -6.59 -2.73 13.53
N SER A 218 -5.51 -3.25 14.07
CA SER A 218 -4.42 -3.88 13.31
C SER A 218 -3.81 -5.00 14.14
N ASP A 219 -3.07 -5.91 13.50
CA ASP A 219 -2.35 -6.99 14.15
C ASP A 219 -1.40 -6.48 15.24
N LYS A 220 -0.77 -5.31 15.01
CA LYS A 220 0.08 -4.65 16.01
C LYS A 220 -0.68 -4.26 17.28
N GLN A 221 -1.95 -3.85 17.17
CA GLN A 221 -2.78 -3.53 18.33
C GLN A 221 -3.25 -4.79 19.04
N ILE A 222 -3.63 -5.84 18.31
CA ILE A 222 -3.99 -7.14 18.88
C ILE A 222 -2.79 -7.74 19.65
N LYS A 223 -1.59 -7.64 19.09
CA LYS A 223 -0.34 -8.06 19.71
C LYS A 223 -0.10 -7.36 21.06
N GLN A 224 -0.29 -6.05 21.13
CA GLN A 224 -0.14 -5.31 22.39
C GLN A 224 -1.20 -5.66 23.43
N LEU A 225 -2.40 -6.07 23.00
CA LEU A 225 -3.48 -6.47 23.90
C LEU A 225 -3.27 -7.86 24.51
N ALA A 226 -2.83 -8.83 23.72
CA ALA A 226 -2.81 -10.25 24.11
C ALA A 226 -1.45 -10.96 23.94
N GLY A 227 -0.53 -10.38 23.19
CA GLY A 227 0.82 -10.93 22.97
C GLY A 227 1.88 -10.35 23.90
N MET A 228 2.78 -9.56 23.32
CA MET A 228 3.85 -8.85 23.98
C MET A 228 3.91 -7.42 23.44
N ARG A 229 4.15 -6.43 24.29
CA ARG A 229 4.29 -5.05 23.81
C ARG A 229 5.59 -4.84 23.04
N GLY A 230 6.65 -5.58 23.38
CA GLY A 230 7.90 -5.61 22.65
C GLY A 230 8.89 -4.52 23.03
N LEU A 231 9.81 -4.23 22.10
CA LEU A 231 10.85 -3.25 22.28
C LEU A 231 10.32 -1.82 22.16
N MET A 232 10.80 -0.92 23.01
CA MET A 232 10.44 0.49 23.03
C MET A 232 11.63 1.34 22.62
N ALA A 233 11.36 2.51 22.05
CA ALA A 233 12.38 3.50 21.74
C ALA A 233 12.54 4.51 22.88
N ASP A 234 13.77 4.89 23.16
CA ASP A 234 14.11 5.97 24.09
C ASP A 234 13.78 7.34 23.47
N THR A 235 13.89 8.40 24.27
CA THR A 235 13.68 9.79 23.81
C THR A 235 14.60 10.21 22.68
N THR A 236 15.79 9.61 22.58
CA THR A 236 16.76 9.83 21.48
C THR A 236 16.41 9.06 20.19
N GLY A 237 15.46 8.09 20.25
CA GLY A 237 15.10 7.21 19.15
C GLY A 237 15.86 5.88 19.12
N ARG A 238 16.82 5.66 20.05
CA ARG A 238 17.52 4.37 20.19
C ARG A 238 16.59 3.34 20.82
N THR A 239 16.62 2.10 20.34
CA THR A 239 15.83 1.01 20.91
C THR A 239 16.38 0.61 22.28
N ILE A 240 15.52 0.53 23.30
CA ILE A 240 15.87 0.04 24.62
C ILE A 240 16.00 -1.49 24.54
N GLU A 241 17.12 -2.04 25.00
CA GLU A 241 17.41 -3.48 24.92
C GLU A 241 16.47 -4.35 25.76
N LEU A 242 15.87 -3.75 26.80
CA LEU A 242 14.94 -4.44 27.68
C LEU A 242 13.53 -4.39 27.06
N PRO A 243 12.96 -5.53 26.61
CA PRO A 243 11.63 -5.54 26.04
C PRO A 243 10.55 -5.50 27.13
N ILE A 244 9.40 -4.96 26.80
CA ILE A 244 8.20 -5.10 27.60
C ILE A 244 7.58 -6.47 27.28
N LYS A 245 7.74 -7.43 28.19
CA LYS A 245 7.27 -8.82 28.04
C LYS A 245 5.78 -8.96 28.29
N SER A 246 5.22 -8.07 29.07
CA SER A 246 3.81 -8.05 29.43
C SER A 246 2.93 -7.48 28.30
N ASN A 247 1.65 -7.79 28.34
CA ASN A 247 0.61 -7.22 27.49
C ASN A 247 -0.40 -6.42 28.34
N PHE A 248 -1.32 -5.72 27.68
CA PHE A 248 -2.32 -4.93 28.41
C PHE A 248 -3.32 -5.78 29.20
N ARG A 249 -3.58 -7.04 28.79
CA ARG A 249 -4.44 -7.94 29.54
C ARG A 249 -3.83 -8.36 30.87
N GLU A 250 -2.53 -8.69 30.88
CA GLU A 250 -1.79 -9.09 32.08
C GLU A 250 -1.49 -7.90 33.00
N GLY A 251 -1.43 -6.70 32.42
CA GLY A 251 -0.97 -5.49 33.07
C GLY A 251 0.55 -5.33 32.96
N LEU A 252 0.99 -4.08 32.99
CA LEU A 252 2.41 -3.72 32.92
C LEU A 252 2.98 -3.55 34.33
N ASP A 253 4.22 -3.96 34.52
CA ASP A 253 4.98 -3.61 35.72
C ASP A 253 5.33 -2.12 35.74
N VAL A 254 5.68 -1.58 36.91
CA VAL A 254 5.98 -0.15 37.07
C VAL A 254 7.10 0.31 36.14
N LEU A 255 8.17 -0.46 36.00
CA LEU A 255 9.27 -0.15 35.09
C LEU A 255 8.84 -0.21 33.62
N GLU A 256 8.08 -1.22 33.24
CA GLU A 256 7.55 -1.40 31.89
C GLU A 256 6.61 -0.24 31.51
N TYR A 257 5.74 0.16 32.45
CA TYR A 257 4.87 1.31 32.28
C TYR A 257 5.66 2.61 32.09
N PHE A 258 6.68 2.84 32.90
CA PHE A 258 7.53 4.03 32.82
C PHE A 258 8.28 4.12 31.48
N MET A 259 8.89 3.01 31.02
CA MET A 259 9.52 2.95 29.70
C MET A 259 8.52 3.23 28.57
N SER A 260 7.33 2.66 28.68
CA SER A 260 6.24 2.88 27.75
C SER A 260 5.78 4.34 27.68
N ALA A 261 5.75 5.04 28.82
CA ALA A 261 5.32 6.44 28.91
C ALA A 261 6.25 7.40 28.15
N HIS A 262 7.55 7.11 28.07
CA HIS A 262 8.50 7.91 27.29
C HIS A 262 8.14 7.93 25.80
N GLY A 263 7.92 6.76 25.20
CA GLY A 263 7.51 6.66 23.79
C GLY A 263 6.16 7.32 23.52
N ALA A 264 5.18 7.14 24.41
CA ALA A 264 3.86 7.75 24.26
C ALA A 264 3.93 9.28 24.34
N ARG A 265 4.66 9.83 25.29
CA ARG A 265 4.85 11.29 25.44
C ARG A 265 5.57 11.89 24.22
N LYS A 266 6.65 11.23 23.76
CA LYS A 266 7.35 11.64 22.54
C LYS A 266 6.40 11.64 21.35
N GLY A 267 5.59 10.57 21.18
CA GLY A 267 4.60 10.49 20.13
C GLY A 267 3.60 11.65 20.14
N LEU A 268 3.03 11.97 21.28
CA LEU A 268 2.09 13.10 21.42
C LEU A 268 2.74 14.46 21.08
N SER A 269 3.95 14.71 21.60
CA SER A 269 4.67 15.95 21.35
C SER A 269 5.05 16.09 19.86
N ASP A 270 5.62 15.05 19.29
CA ASP A 270 6.05 15.07 17.89
C ASP A 270 4.85 15.22 16.94
N THR A 271 3.71 14.59 17.21
CA THR A 271 2.48 14.74 16.42
C THR A 271 2.05 16.21 16.41
N ALA A 272 2.03 16.87 17.55
CA ALA A 272 1.65 18.28 17.67
C ALA A 272 2.59 19.20 16.88
N LEU A 273 3.90 18.97 16.94
CA LEU A 273 4.90 19.77 16.23
C LEU A 273 4.87 19.54 14.71
N ARG A 274 4.79 18.28 14.27
CA ARG A 274 4.82 17.94 12.84
C ARG A 274 3.55 18.30 12.08
N THR A 275 2.44 18.48 12.76
CA THR A 275 1.21 18.99 12.13
C THR A 275 1.45 20.37 11.49
N ALA A 276 2.22 21.22 12.17
CA ALA A 276 2.62 22.53 11.63
C ALA A 276 3.51 22.39 10.39
N ASP A 277 4.47 21.48 10.39
CA ASP A 277 5.37 21.23 9.25
C ASP A 277 4.60 20.74 8.02
N SER A 278 3.67 19.80 8.20
CA SER A 278 2.78 19.33 7.12
C SER A 278 1.93 20.45 6.54
N GLY A 279 1.36 21.31 7.38
CA GLY A 279 0.59 22.46 6.94
C GLY A 279 1.44 23.47 6.17
N TYR A 280 2.66 23.72 6.62
CA TYR A 280 3.60 24.61 5.96
C TYR A 280 4.08 24.05 4.61
N LEU A 281 4.35 22.74 4.50
CA LEU A 281 4.67 22.09 3.23
C LEU A 281 3.51 22.26 2.23
N THR A 282 2.29 21.96 2.66
CA THR A 282 1.09 22.10 1.82
C THR A 282 0.92 23.53 1.29
N ARG A 283 1.09 24.53 2.16
CA ARG A 283 1.01 25.93 1.75
C ARG A 283 2.04 26.27 0.67
N ARG A 284 3.31 25.89 0.85
CA ARG A 284 4.36 26.14 -0.15
C ARG A 284 4.07 25.44 -1.49
N LEU A 285 3.56 24.22 -1.45
CA LEU A 285 3.16 23.49 -2.67
C LEU A 285 2.01 24.21 -3.39
N VAL A 286 1.01 24.72 -2.66
CA VAL A 286 -0.09 25.51 -3.23
C VAL A 286 0.44 26.79 -3.85
N ASP A 287 1.29 27.55 -3.14
CA ASP A 287 1.84 28.82 -3.64
C ASP A 287 2.62 28.64 -4.94
N VAL A 288 3.36 27.54 -5.11
CA VAL A 288 4.14 27.26 -6.33
C VAL A 288 3.26 26.74 -7.46
N SER A 289 2.22 25.95 -7.15
CA SER A 289 1.43 25.25 -8.17
C SER A 289 0.10 25.93 -8.55
N GLN A 290 -0.26 27.06 -7.91
CA GLN A 290 -1.55 27.73 -8.15
C GLN A 290 -1.79 28.17 -9.59
N ASP A 291 -0.73 28.45 -10.34
CA ASP A 291 -0.81 28.89 -11.73
C ASP A 291 -0.99 27.73 -12.73
N LEU A 292 -0.87 26.46 -12.26
CA LEU A 292 -1.11 25.28 -13.07
C LEU A 292 -2.62 25.03 -13.22
N ILE A 293 -3.19 25.66 -14.25
CA ILE A 293 -4.60 25.55 -14.60
C ILE A 293 -4.69 24.97 -16.03
N ILE A 294 -5.73 24.18 -16.30
CA ILE A 294 -6.01 23.71 -17.65
C ILE A 294 -6.49 24.90 -18.49
N ARG A 295 -5.70 25.29 -19.49
CA ARG A 295 -5.99 26.47 -20.31
C ARG A 295 -6.55 26.14 -21.69
N GLU A 296 -6.16 25.02 -22.26
CA GLU A 296 -6.51 24.60 -23.60
C GLU A 296 -6.77 23.10 -23.68
N ILE A 297 -7.43 22.65 -24.75
CA ILE A 297 -7.75 21.22 -24.92
C ILE A 297 -6.51 20.46 -25.38
N ASP A 298 -5.79 20.98 -26.36
CA ASP A 298 -4.60 20.34 -26.92
C ASP A 298 -3.53 21.38 -27.22
N CYS A 299 -2.29 21.12 -26.79
CA CYS A 299 -1.14 21.97 -27.07
C CYS A 299 -0.42 21.64 -28.40
N VAL A 300 -0.94 20.67 -29.14
CA VAL A 300 -0.36 20.20 -30.40
C VAL A 300 -1.31 20.50 -31.55
N GLU A 301 -0.82 21.17 -32.60
CA GLU A 301 -1.55 21.40 -33.84
C GLU A 301 -1.75 20.09 -34.60
N GLU A 302 -2.81 20.02 -35.43
CA GLU A 302 -3.10 18.84 -36.24
C GLU A 302 -1.94 18.52 -37.17
N GLY A 303 -1.42 17.28 -37.08
CA GLY A 303 -0.31 16.80 -37.91
C GLY A 303 1.09 17.01 -37.31
N ALA A 304 1.24 17.71 -36.21
CA ALA A 304 2.54 17.84 -35.51
C ALA A 304 2.87 16.61 -34.65
N GLU A 305 4.14 16.42 -34.39
CA GLU A 305 4.61 15.34 -33.52
C GLU A 305 4.09 15.51 -32.08
N ILE A 306 3.47 14.44 -31.55
CA ILE A 306 2.88 14.42 -30.20
C ILE A 306 3.99 14.29 -29.17
N PRO A 307 4.16 15.29 -28.27
CA PRO A 307 5.17 15.24 -27.24
C PRO A 307 4.77 14.19 -26.18
N GLY A 308 5.72 13.38 -25.75
CA GLY A 308 5.44 12.36 -24.75
C GLY A 308 6.67 11.74 -24.17
N MET A 309 6.46 10.90 -23.15
CA MET A 309 7.48 10.20 -22.40
C MET A 309 7.19 8.71 -22.36
N TYR A 310 8.24 7.90 -22.42
CA TYR A 310 8.14 6.48 -22.12
C TYR A 310 8.00 6.28 -20.61
N VAL A 311 7.02 5.48 -20.24
CA VAL A 311 6.68 5.18 -18.84
C VAL A 311 6.74 3.68 -18.64
N LYS A 312 7.38 3.26 -17.55
CA LYS A 312 7.51 1.86 -17.08
C LYS A 312 6.83 1.72 -15.72
N ALA A 313 6.61 0.49 -15.26
CA ALA A 313 6.22 0.25 -13.87
C ALA A 313 7.27 0.82 -12.89
N PHE A 314 6.82 1.31 -11.74
CA PHE A 314 7.74 1.70 -10.67
C PHE A 314 8.11 0.49 -9.84
N MET A 315 9.42 0.24 -9.76
CA MET A 315 9.98 -0.86 -8.99
C MET A 315 10.86 -0.31 -7.87
N ASP A 316 10.74 -0.87 -6.67
CA ASP A 316 11.73 -0.71 -5.60
C ASP A 316 12.42 -2.05 -5.35
N GLY A 317 13.63 -2.19 -5.89
CA GLY A 317 14.33 -3.46 -5.93
C GLY A 317 13.55 -4.53 -6.72
N LYS A 318 12.89 -5.45 -6.02
CA LYS A 318 12.07 -6.52 -6.59
C LYS A 318 10.56 -6.30 -6.42
N GLU A 319 10.16 -5.31 -5.63
CA GLU A 319 8.77 -5.00 -5.33
C GLU A 319 8.22 -4.00 -6.35
N GLU A 320 7.04 -4.29 -6.89
CA GLU A 320 6.32 -3.39 -7.79
C GLU A 320 5.47 -2.43 -6.94
N ILE A 321 5.84 -1.14 -6.93
CA ILE A 321 5.13 -0.09 -6.17
C ILE A 321 3.89 0.37 -6.92
N GLU A 322 4.03 0.62 -8.23
CA GLU A 322 2.94 1.07 -9.09
C GLU A 322 3.04 0.35 -10.43
N SER A 323 1.97 -0.36 -10.79
CA SER A 323 1.92 -1.13 -12.02
C SER A 323 1.88 -0.23 -13.27
N LEU A 324 2.39 -0.72 -14.39
CA LEU A 324 2.29 0.00 -15.66
C LEU A 324 0.81 0.26 -16.02
N GLN A 325 -0.09 -0.66 -15.68
CA GLN A 325 -1.53 -0.50 -15.89
C GLN A 325 -2.08 0.74 -15.19
N GLU A 326 -1.74 0.94 -13.92
CA GLU A 326 -2.18 2.11 -13.14
C GLU A 326 -1.60 3.40 -13.70
N ARG A 327 -0.33 3.39 -14.09
CA ARG A 327 0.36 4.57 -14.65
C ARG A 327 -0.17 5.04 -15.99
N ILE A 328 -0.64 4.14 -16.85
CA ILE A 328 -1.21 4.50 -18.17
C ILE A 328 -2.71 4.81 -18.10
N THR A 329 -3.40 4.35 -17.06
CA THR A 329 -4.85 4.59 -16.91
C THR A 329 -5.14 6.09 -16.77
N GLY A 330 -6.09 6.59 -17.58
CA GLY A 330 -6.46 8.00 -17.62
C GLY A 330 -5.47 8.90 -18.38
N ARG A 331 -4.40 8.35 -18.98
CA ARG A 331 -3.43 9.11 -19.77
C ARG A 331 -3.71 8.98 -21.26
N TYR A 332 -3.22 9.95 -22.05
CA TYR A 332 -3.29 9.92 -23.51
C TYR A 332 -2.00 9.29 -24.05
N VAL A 333 -2.14 8.30 -24.94
CA VAL A 333 -0.99 7.66 -25.59
C VAL A 333 -0.52 8.47 -26.80
N CYS A 334 0.79 8.48 -27.02
CA CYS A 334 1.38 9.17 -28.19
C CYS A 334 1.39 8.28 -29.43
N GLU A 335 1.45 6.96 -29.25
CA GLU A 335 1.54 5.98 -30.33
C GLU A 335 0.35 5.02 -30.26
N THR A 336 -0.06 4.49 -31.43
CA THR A 336 -1.13 3.48 -31.48
C THR A 336 -0.63 2.16 -30.93
N ILE A 337 -1.39 1.55 -30.03
CA ILE A 337 -1.08 0.26 -29.41
C ILE A 337 -1.91 -0.82 -30.10
N TYR A 338 -1.24 -1.88 -30.54
CA TYR A 338 -1.81 -3.01 -31.27
C TYR A 338 -1.82 -4.28 -30.44
N ASP A 339 -2.73 -5.16 -30.77
CA ASP A 339 -2.79 -6.55 -30.31
C ASP A 339 -1.90 -7.46 -31.18
N LYS A 340 -1.70 -8.71 -30.75
CA LYS A 340 -0.96 -9.75 -31.48
C LYS A 340 -1.52 -10.00 -32.89
N ASP A 341 -2.81 -9.80 -33.07
CA ASP A 341 -3.52 -9.96 -34.35
C ASP A 341 -3.51 -8.70 -35.22
N GLY A 342 -2.80 -7.63 -34.79
CA GLY A 342 -2.74 -6.35 -35.50
C GLY A 342 -3.96 -5.45 -35.31
N ASN A 343 -4.90 -5.82 -34.41
CA ASN A 343 -6.04 -4.97 -34.11
C ASN A 343 -5.61 -3.81 -33.20
N VAL A 344 -6.25 -2.66 -33.38
CA VAL A 344 -5.97 -1.46 -32.58
C VAL A 344 -6.68 -1.54 -31.24
N ILE A 345 -5.92 -1.58 -30.13
CA ILE A 345 -6.46 -1.49 -28.77
C ILE A 345 -6.71 -0.03 -28.39
N VAL A 346 -5.69 0.84 -28.58
CA VAL A 346 -5.78 2.29 -28.32
C VAL A 346 -5.13 3.05 -29.47
N LYS A 347 -5.86 4.00 -30.05
CA LYS A 347 -5.33 4.90 -31.10
C LYS A 347 -4.44 5.98 -30.49
N ALA A 348 -3.46 6.45 -31.25
CA ALA A 348 -2.67 7.61 -30.88
C ALA A 348 -3.55 8.83 -30.53
N ASN A 349 -3.13 9.62 -29.55
CA ASN A 349 -3.85 10.78 -29.02
C ASN A 349 -5.24 10.49 -28.44
N HIS A 350 -5.48 9.26 -27.98
CA HIS A 350 -6.70 8.87 -27.25
C HIS A 350 -6.37 8.48 -25.82
N MET A 351 -7.34 8.69 -24.94
CA MET A 351 -7.24 8.37 -23.53
C MET A 351 -7.37 6.85 -23.28
N VAL A 352 -6.54 6.32 -22.40
CA VAL A 352 -6.59 4.95 -21.95
C VAL A 352 -7.59 4.84 -20.81
N THR A 353 -8.75 4.22 -21.06
CA THR A 353 -9.71 3.90 -20.01
C THR A 353 -9.24 2.67 -19.20
N PRO A 354 -9.76 2.43 -17.97
CA PRO A 354 -9.38 1.26 -17.17
C PRO A 354 -9.51 -0.07 -17.93
N LYS A 355 -10.60 -0.26 -18.69
CA LYS A 355 -10.82 -1.46 -19.52
C LYS A 355 -9.77 -1.61 -20.62
N ARG A 356 -9.40 -0.49 -21.28
CA ARG A 356 -8.34 -0.50 -22.30
C ARG A 356 -6.97 -0.75 -21.70
N ALA A 357 -6.69 -0.22 -20.51
CA ALA A 357 -5.44 -0.48 -19.79
C ALA A 357 -5.26 -1.97 -19.50
N GLU A 358 -6.30 -2.64 -19.03
CA GLU A 358 -6.31 -4.11 -18.84
C GLU A 358 -6.06 -4.86 -20.15
N GLN A 359 -6.72 -4.44 -21.24
CA GLN A 359 -6.49 -5.03 -22.57
C GLN A 359 -5.06 -4.82 -23.07
N VAL A 360 -4.47 -3.65 -22.85
CA VAL A 360 -3.07 -3.34 -23.21
C VAL A 360 -2.12 -4.28 -22.46
N MET A 361 -2.33 -4.49 -21.19
CA MET A 361 -1.47 -5.39 -20.40
C MET A 361 -1.63 -6.85 -20.78
N LYS A 362 -2.84 -7.28 -21.16
CA LYS A 362 -3.16 -8.68 -21.47
C LYS A 362 -2.83 -9.09 -22.91
N TYR A 363 -3.10 -8.21 -23.86
CA TYR A 363 -3.04 -8.53 -25.30
C TYR A 363 -2.06 -7.66 -26.07
N GLY A 364 -1.65 -6.51 -25.53
CA GLY A 364 -0.79 -5.56 -26.22
C GLY A 364 0.60 -6.11 -26.54
N VAL A 365 1.15 -5.70 -27.68
CA VAL A 365 2.44 -6.15 -28.18
C VAL A 365 3.36 -4.94 -28.39
N SER A 366 4.60 -5.05 -27.88
CA SER A 366 5.66 -4.08 -28.13
C SER A 366 6.10 -4.10 -29.61
N LYS A 367 6.76 -3.04 -30.07
CA LYS A 367 7.37 -2.97 -31.41
C LYS A 367 8.30 -4.16 -31.72
N ASP A 368 8.89 -4.73 -30.70
CA ASP A 368 9.81 -5.88 -30.79
C ASP A 368 9.09 -7.24 -30.75
N GLY A 369 7.74 -7.27 -30.72
CA GLY A 369 6.93 -8.47 -30.68
C GLY A 369 6.80 -9.15 -29.30
N GLY A 370 7.35 -8.52 -28.24
CA GLY A 370 7.24 -8.98 -26.87
C GLY A 370 6.08 -8.36 -26.09
N PRO A 371 5.89 -8.72 -24.81
CA PRO A 371 4.90 -8.06 -23.96
C PRO A 371 5.27 -6.58 -23.76
N ILE A 372 4.26 -5.74 -23.56
CA ILE A 372 4.47 -4.30 -23.34
C ILE A 372 5.05 -4.08 -21.94
N THR A 373 6.27 -3.56 -21.88
CA THR A 373 6.96 -3.16 -20.64
C THR A 373 7.02 -1.64 -20.49
N GLU A 374 6.85 -0.90 -21.58
CA GLU A 374 6.86 0.55 -21.59
C GLU A 374 5.87 1.10 -22.62
N VAL A 375 5.29 2.26 -22.33
CA VAL A 375 4.33 2.96 -23.20
C VAL A 375 4.69 4.43 -23.26
N LYS A 376 4.65 5.02 -24.48
CA LYS A 376 4.83 6.47 -24.69
C LYS A 376 3.53 7.20 -24.45
N ILE A 377 3.45 7.94 -23.32
CA ILE A 377 2.27 8.71 -22.94
C ILE A 377 2.53 10.21 -22.94
N ARG A 378 1.46 11.00 -23.09
CA ARG A 378 1.50 12.44 -22.88
C ARG A 378 1.57 12.75 -21.39
N THR A 379 2.44 13.68 -21.01
CA THR A 379 2.61 14.11 -19.63
C THR A 379 2.67 15.63 -19.54
N ILE A 380 2.45 16.17 -18.34
CA ILE A 380 2.59 17.60 -18.06
C ILE A 380 4.02 18.09 -18.29
N LEU A 381 5.03 17.24 -18.10
CA LEU A 381 6.45 17.56 -18.29
C LEU A 381 6.85 17.77 -19.77
N SER A 382 6.08 17.20 -20.68
CA SER A 382 6.26 17.35 -22.13
C SER A 382 5.27 18.31 -22.78
N CYS A 383 4.41 18.96 -21.99
CA CYS A 383 3.39 19.88 -22.50
C CYS A 383 4.05 21.12 -23.13
N LYS A 384 3.58 21.52 -24.31
CA LYS A 384 4.06 22.70 -25.06
C LYS A 384 3.22 23.96 -24.81
N SER A 385 2.23 23.91 -23.92
CA SER A 385 1.43 25.08 -23.55
C SER A 385 2.29 26.18 -22.92
N HIS A 386 2.11 27.43 -23.32
CA HIS A 386 2.88 28.56 -22.82
C HIS A 386 2.51 28.94 -21.38
N ILE A 387 1.23 28.81 -21.03
CA ILE A 387 0.72 29.15 -19.68
C ILE A 387 -0.18 28.00 -19.21
N GLY A 388 0.12 27.43 -18.05
CA GLY A 388 -0.63 26.29 -17.53
C GLY A 388 -0.34 24.98 -18.27
N VAL A 389 -1.35 24.14 -18.42
CA VAL A 389 -1.25 22.79 -19.01
C VAL A 389 -2.45 22.55 -19.93
N CYS A 390 -2.30 21.78 -21.00
CA CYS A 390 -3.44 21.36 -21.80
C CYS A 390 -4.14 20.11 -21.24
N ALA A 391 -5.43 19.94 -21.54
CA ALA A 391 -6.25 18.85 -21.04
C ALA A 391 -5.71 17.46 -21.44
N LYS A 392 -5.25 17.29 -22.68
CA LYS A 392 -4.72 16.01 -23.15
C LYS A 392 -3.39 15.61 -22.50
N CYS A 393 -2.51 16.57 -22.15
CA CYS A 393 -1.26 16.28 -21.45
C CYS A 393 -1.51 15.96 -19.97
N TYR A 394 -2.55 16.50 -19.38
CA TYR A 394 -2.96 16.15 -18.01
C TYR A 394 -3.67 14.79 -17.96
N GLY A 395 -4.67 14.58 -18.82
CA GLY A 395 -5.42 13.32 -18.94
C GLY A 395 -6.78 13.35 -18.25
N ALA A 396 -7.09 12.29 -17.49
CA ALA A 396 -8.37 12.14 -16.81
C ALA A 396 -8.43 12.93 -15.49
N ASN A 397 -9.61 13.44 -15.17
CA ASN A 397 -9.94 13.92 -13.84
C ASN A 397 -9.99 12.73 -12.87
N MET A 398 -9.24 12.79 -11.76
CA MET A 398 -9.12 11.70 -10.80
C MET A 398 -10.43 11.37 -10.08
N ALA A 399 -11.36 12.31 -9.98
CA ALA A 399 -12.63 12.11 -9.29
C ALA A 399 -13.68 11.43 -10.19
N THR A 400 -13.75 11.80 -11.49
CA THR A 400 -14.79 11.33 -12.41
C THR A 400 -14.30 10.25 -13.38
N GLY A 401 -12.98 10.15 -13.60
CA GLY A 401 -12.39 9.28 -14.64
C GLY A 401 -12.60 9.78 -16.07
N GLU A 402 -13.27 10.92 -16.24
CA GLU A 402 -13.49 11.56 -17.55
C GLU A 402 -12.35 12.52 -17.90
N PRO A 403 -12.18 12.91 -19.17
CA PRO A 403 -11.20 13.92 -19.55
C PRO A 403 -11.38 15.21 -18.76
N VAL A 404 -10.27 15.78 -18.28
CA VAL A 404 -10.28 17.04 -17.52
C VAL A 404 -10.84 18.18 -18.37
N GLN A 405 -11.57 19.10 -17.74
CA GLN A 405 -12.16 20.26 -18.40
C GLN A 405 -11.24 21.48 -18.33
N VAL A 406 -11.39 22.37 -19.32
CA VAL A 406 -10.68 23.66 -19.33
C VAL A 406 -11.18 24.50 -18.17
N GLY A 407 -10.24 25.11 -17.43
CA GLY A 407 -10.51 25.91 -16.25
C GLY A 407 -10.25 25.20 -14.91
N GLU A 408 -10.01 23.90 -14.90
CA GLU A 408 -9.69 23.18 -13.66
C GLU A 408 -8.30 23.57 -13.10
N ALA A 409 -8.25 23.88 -11.81
CA ALA A 409 -7.04 24.25 -11.08
C ALA A 409 -6.29 23.00 -10.59
N VAL A 410 -5.72 22.24 -11.50
CA VAL A 410 -5.10 20.95 -11.25
C VAL A 410 -3.88 21.03 -10.32
N GLY A 411 -3.17 22.16 -10.33
CA GLY A 411 -2.01 22.38 -9.46
C GLY A 411 -2.40 22.43 -7.99
N ILE A 412 -3.47 23.14 -7.66
CA ILE A 412 -3.99 23.24 -6.27
C ILE A 412 -4.50 21.87 -5.82
N ILE A 413 -5.22 21.14 -6.68
CA ILE A 413 -5.71 19.78 -6.39
C ILE A 413 -4.53 18.85 -6.09
N ALA A 414 -3.48 18.90 -6.90
CA ALA A 414 -2.27 18.10 -6.66
C ALA A 414 -1.59 18.47 -5.33
N ALA A 415 -1.39 19.76 -5.05
CA ALA A 415 -0.78 20.21 -3.81
C ALA A 415 -1.55 19.77 -2.56
N GLN A 416 -2.87 19.86 -2.60
CA GLN A 416 -3.75 19.42 -1.50
C GLN A 416 -3.74 17.89 -1.34
N SER A 417 -3.72 17.15 -2.45
CA SER A 417 -3.65 15.68 -2.44
C SER A 417 -2.31 15.15 -1.92
N ILE A 418 -1.22 15.91 -2.10
CA ILE A 418 0.10 15.61 -1.54
C ILE A 418 0.15 15.98 -0.05
N GLY A 419 -0.46 17.10 0.34
CA GLY A 419 -0.41 17.62 1.71
C GLY A 419 -1.35 16.92 2.70
N GLU A 420 -2.52 16.46 2.25
CA GLU A 420 -3.52 15.81 3.13
C GLU A 420 -2.93 14.58 3.85
N PRO A 421 -2.32 13.58 3.15
CA PRO A 421 -1.73 12.44 3.83
C PRO A 421 -0.59 12.82 4.78
N GLY A 422 0.11 13.93 4.53
CA GLY A 422 1.19 14.41 5.40
C GLY A 422 0.76 14.58 6.86
N THR A 423 -0.43 15.10 7.11
CA THR A 423 -0.99 15.24 8.46
C THR A 423 -1.29 13.87 9.10
N GLN A 424 -1.83 12.93 8.35
CA GLN A 424 -2.09 11.57 8.85
C GLN A 424 -0.79 10.80 9.13
N LEU A 425 0.23 10.99 8.29
CA LEU A 425 1.55 10.37 8.42
C LEU A 425 2.32 10.86 9.65
N THR A 426 2.17 12.12 10.03
CA THR A 426 2.78 12.66 11.26
C THR A 426 2.27 11.97 12.52
N MET A 427 1.03 11.47 12.51
CA MET A 427 0.44 10.75 13.65
C MET A 427 0.95 9.30 13.78
N ARG A 428 1.50 8.69 12.73
CA ARG A 428 1.78 7.25 12.66
C ARG A 428 3.26 6.86 12.64
N THR A 429 4.19 7.76 12.34
CA THR A 429 5.65 7.47 12.21
C THR A 429 6.37 7.11 13.51
N PHE A 430 5.65 7.07 14.65
CA PHE A 430 6.23 6.86 15.98
C PHE A 430 6.41 5.42 16.41
N HIS A 431 5.86 4.44 15.69
CA HIS A 431 5.83 3.06 16.17
C HIS A 431 6.91 2.15 15.57
N THR A 432 7.65 2.64 14.60
CA THR A 432 8.86 1.98 14.12
C THR A 432 10.06 2.52 14.88
N GLY A 433 10.29 1.97 16.07
CA GLY A 433 11.59 2.06 16.72
C GLY A 433 12.63 1.56 15.74
N GLY A 434 13.39 2.49 15.14
CA GLY A 434 14.34 2.18 14.09
C GLY A 434 15.31 1.10 14.57
N VAL A 435 15.33 0.00 13.86
CA VAL A 435 16.51 -0.82 13.80
C VAL A 435 17.60 0.11 13.24
N ALA A 436 18.65 0.33 14.00
CA ALA A 436 19.79 1.14 13.61
C ALA A 436 20.38 0.60 12.31
N GLY A 437 20.04 1.22 11.23
CA GLY A 437 20.49 0.91 9.89
C GLY A 437 20.36 2.15 9.04
N GLY A 438 21.34 3.04 9.15
CA GLY A 438 21.53 4.16 8.26
C GLY A 438 20.69 5.40 8.57
N ASP A 439 21.34 6.55 8.50
CA ASP A 439 20.79 7.92 8.57
C ASP A 439 19.87 8.26 7.38
N ILE A 440 19.08 7.32 6.87
CA ILE A 440 18.18 7.57 5.74
C ILE A 440 16.91 8.23 6.29
N THR A 441 16.70 9.48 5.90
CA THR A 441 15.49 10.23 6.23
C THR A 441 14.30 9.58 5.55
N GLN A 442 13.27 9.23 6.31
CA GLN A 442 12.04 8.63 5.80
C GLN A 442 10.84 9.50 6.18
N GLY A 443 9.75 9.35 5.45
CA GLY A 443 8.51 10.01 5.74
C GLY A 443 8.44 11.47 5.29
N LEU A 444 7.65 12.28 6.02
CA LEU A 444 7.44 13.70 5.71
C LEU A 444 8.74 14.50 5.56
N PRO A 445 9.76 14.36 6.41
CA PRO A 445 11.05 15.04 6.21
C PRO A 445 11.72 14.70 4.88
N ARG A 446 11.60 13.46 4.40
CA ARG A 446 12.14 13.07 3.10
C ARG A 446 11.38 13.70 1.94
N VAL A 447 10.08 13.76 2.03
CA VAL A 447 9.23 14.44 1.04
C VAL A 447 9.59 15.93 0.97
N GLU A 448 9.80 16.57 2.11
CA GLU A 448 10.22 17.97 2.19
C GLU A 448 11.62 18.18 1.59
N GLU A 449 12.60 17.29 1.88
CA GLU A 449 13.93 17.32 1.26
C GLU A 449 13.85 17.24 -0.27
N LEU A 450 12.97 16.37 -0.81
CA LEU A 450 12.79 16.21 -2.26
C LEU A 450 12.18 17.47 -2.90
N PHE A 451 11.08 17.99 -2.36
CA PHE A 451 10.42 19.17 -2.93
C PHE A 451 11.26 20.45 -2.83
N GLU A 452 12.10 20.57 -1.80
CA GLU A 452 13.03 21.69 -1.67
C GLU A 452 14.40 21.43 -2.30
N ALA A 453 14.60 20.25 -2.88
CA ALA A 453 15.88 19.80 -3.42
C ALA A 453 17.05 19.97 -2.44
N ARG A 454 16.81 19.74 -1.15
CA ARG A 454 17.84 19.84 -0.10
C ARG A 454 18.83 18.69 -0.24
N LYS A 455 20.08 18.92 0.19
CA LYS A 455 21.08 17.85 0.30
C LYS A 455 20.63 16.84 1.37
N PRO A 456 20.46 15.55 1.04
CA PRO A 456 20.03 14.54 1.99
C PRO A 456 21.01 14.36 3.15
N LYS A 457 20.53 14.01 4.34
CA LYS A 457 21.40 13.68 5.49
C LYS A 457 22.17 12.39 5.27
N GLY A 458 21.52 11.33 4.76
CA GLY A 458 22.14 10.07 4.38
C GLY A 458 22.53 10.07 2.89
N LEU A 459 23.55 10.83 2.51
CA LEU A 459 23.94 11.01 1.11
C LEU A 459 24.56 9.74 0.53
N ALA A 460 24.01 9.24 -0.59
CA ALA A 460 24.66 8.26 -1.44
C ALA A 460 25.77 8.92 -2.26
N ILE A 461 26.90 8.25 -2.38
CA ILE A 461 27.99 8.66 -3.27
C ILE A 461 27.68 8.07 -4.64
N ILE A 462 27.70 8.93 -5.67
CA ILE A 462 27.44 8.55 -7.07
C ILE A 462 28.68 8.79 -7.94
N THR A 463 28.78 8.05 -9.05
CA THR A 463 29.86 8.22 -10.01
C THR A 463 29.64 9.45 -10.88
N GLU A 464 30.69 10.20 -11.21
CA GLU A 464 30.61 11.32 -12.17
C GLU A 464 30.67 10.85 -13.62
N PHE A 465 31.31 9.73 -13.90
CA PHE A 465 31.44 9.14 -15.24
C PHE A 465 31.31 7.62 -15.18
N GLY A 466 31.04 7.00 -16.32
CA GLY A 466 30.95 5.54 -16.44
C GLY A 466 32.35 4.88 -16.50
N GLY A 467 32.43 3.68 -15.95
CA GLY A 467 33.68 2.91 -15.96
C GLY A 467 33.62 1.67 -15.07
N THR A 468 34.77 1.04 -14.88
CA THR A 468 34.90 -0.14 -14.03
C THR A 468 35.26 0.26 -12.60
N ALA A 469 34.50 -0.27 -11.62
CA ALA A 469 34.75 -0.01 -10.21
C ALA A 469 35.76 -0.99 -9.63
N THR A 470 36.78 -0.47 -8.89
CA THR A 470 37.72 -1.26 -8.10
C THR A 470 37.63 -0.85 -6.64
N ILE A 471 37.36 -1.81 -5.75
CA ILE A 471 37.20 -1.55 -4.31
C ILE A 471 38.57 -1.72 -3.65
N ASN A 472 39.06 -0.66 -3.03
CA ASN A 472 40.28 -0.66 -2.26
C ASN A 472 39.97 -0.45 -0.77
N ASP A 473 39.89 -1.55 -0.03
CA ASP A 473 39.55 -1.54 1.40
C ASP A 473 40.81 -1.83 2.22
N THR A 474 41.42 -0.77 2.72
CA THR A 474 42.60 -0.85 3.60
C THR A 474 42.22 -0.45 5.01
N LYS A 475 42.94 -0.96 6.03
CA LYS A 475 42.67 -0.65 7.46
C LYS A 475 42.64 0.86 7.79
N LYS A 476 43.11 1.73 6.90
CA LYS A 476 43.17 3.18 7.09
C LYS A 476 42.24 3.97 6.16
N LYS A 477 41.86 3.42 5.02
CA LYS A 477 41.05 4.09 3.99
C LYS A 477 40.18 3.06 3.29
N ARG A 478 38.91 3.39 3.11
CA ARG A 478 37.98 2.66 2.27
C ARG A 478 37.62 3.54 1.09
N GLU A 479 38.01 3.15 -0.09
CA GLU A 479 37.83 3.93 -1.32
C GLU A 479 37.39 3.04 -2.48
N ILE A 480 36.56 3.60 -3.36
CA ILE A 480 36.17 2.96 -4.63
C ILE A 480 36.80 3.79 -5.74
N ILE A 481 37.63 3.16 -6.56
CA ILE A 481 38.24 3.78 -7.71
C ILE A 481 37.44 3.39 -8.94
N VAL A 482 36.88 4.39 -9.62
CA VAL A 482 36.17 4.18 -10.89
C VAL A 482 37.10 4.62 -12.01
N THR A 483 37.40 3.70 -12.93
CA THR A 483 38.26 3.95 -14.09
C THR A 483 37.43 3.90 -15.35
N ASN A 484 37.45 4.98 -16.13
CA ASN A 484 36.81 5.04 -17.42
C ASN A 484 37.55 4.17 -18.43
N ASN A 485 36.85 3.22 -19.04
CA ASN A 485 37.43 2.27 -20.00
C ASN A 485 37.82 2.91 -21.33
N GLU A 486 37.27 4.08 -21.68
CA GLU A 486 37.54 4.78 -22.95
C GLU A 486 38.65 5.83 -22.81
N THR A 487 38.58 6.65 -21.74
CA THR A 487 39.53 7.76 -21.55
C THR A 487 40.75 7.42 -20.68
N GLY A 488 40.66 6.34 -19.90
CA GLY A 488 41.68 5.95 -18.91
C GLY A 488 41.72 6.84 -17.66
N GLU A 489 40.79 7.78 -17.52
CA GLU A 489 40.66 8.61 -16.32
C GLU A 489 40.16 7.77 -15.14
N SER A 490 40.82 7.95 -13.99
CA SER A 490 40.42 7.29 -12.75
C SER A 490 40.12 8.31 -11.65
N LYS A 491 39.04 8.10 -10.92
CA LYS A 491 38.68 8.92 -9.75
C LYS A 491 38.43 8.03 -8.55
N ALA A 492 39.02 8.39 -7.42
CA ALA A 492 38.85 7.71 -6.16
C ALA A 492 37.77 8.41 -5.33
N TYR A 493 36.77 7.64 -4.90
CA TYR A 493 35.70 8.07 -4.02
C TYR A 493 35.92 7.53 -2.62
N LEU A 494 36.16 8.41 -1.65
CA LEU A 494 36.36 8.03 -0.26
C LEU A 494 34.99 7.64 0.37
N ILE A 495 34.91 6.43 0.89
CA ILE A 495 33.69 5.90 1.53
C ILE A 495 33.82 6.03 3.05
N PRO A 496 32.88 6.72 3.73
CA PRO A 496 32.86 6.80 5.18
C PRO A 496 32.72 5.41 5.82
N TYR A 497 33.40 5.21 6.96
CA TYR A 497 33.20 3.98 7.74
C TYR A 497 31.73 3.89 8.21
N GLY A 498 31.10 2.73 7.97
CA GLY A 498 29.68 2.51 8.27
C GLY A 498 28.75 2.61 7.08
N SER A 499 29.16 3.23 5.95
CA SER A 499 28.36 3.20 4.73
C SER A 499 28.45 1.83 4.05
N ARG A 500 27.29 1.30 3.64
CA ARG A 500 27.23 0.05 2.88
C ARG A 500 27.55 0.32 1.42
N ILE A 501 28.43 -0.49 0.84
CA ILE A 501 28.74 -0.46 -0.59
C ILE A 501 27.67 -1.25 -1.34
N LYS A 502 27.12 -0.66 -2.40
CA LYS A 502 26.11 -1.26 -3.28
C LYS A 502 26.73 -2.00 -4.46
N VAL A 503 27.95 -1.67 -4.80
CA VAL A 503 28.68 -2.13 -6.00
C VAL A 503 29.60 -3.28 -5.65
N GLN A 504 29.73 -4.26 -6.56
CA GLN A 504 30.73 -5.32 -6.49
C GLN A 504 32.04 -4.91 -7.14
N ASP A 505 33.14 -5.51 -6.68
CA ASP A 505 34.45 -5.27 -7.27
C ASP A 505 34.49 -5.76 -8.73
N GLY A 506 34.97 -4.90 -9.64
CA GLY A 506 34.98 -5.18 -11.08
C GLY A 506 33.67 -4.91 -11.82
N ALA A 507 32.65 -4.35 -11.17
CA ALA A 507 31.38 -4.04 -11.83
C ALA A 507 31.53 -2.86 -12.82
N GLU A 508 30.87 -2.97 -13.97
CA GLU A 508 30.73 -1.85 -14.90
C GLU A 508 29.60 -0.92 -14.44
N LEU A 509 29.92 0.36 -14.34
CA LEU A 509 29.02 1.41 -13.85
C LEU A 509 28.74 2.43 -14.94
N GLY A 510 27.52 2.92 -14.98
CA GLY A 510 27.13 4.09 -15.76
C GLY A 510 27.43 5.40 -15.02
N ALA A 511 27.47 6.50 -15.75
CA ALA A 511 27.58 7.83 -15.14
C ALA A 511 26.35 8.09 -14.23
N GLY A 512 26.61 8.46 -12.97
CA GLY A 512 25.58 8.72 -11.96
C GLY A 512 24.99 7.49 -11.29
N ASP A 513 25.65 6.34 -11.35
CA ASP A 513 25.25 5.16 -10.58
C ASP A 513 25.72 5.26 -9.13
N GLU A 514 24.95 4.67 -8.23
CA GLU A 514 25.18 4.73 -6.79
C GLU A 514 26.28 3.77 -6.36
N LEU A 515 27.29 4.28 -5.67
CA LEU A 515 28.37 3.49 -5.07
C LEU A 515 28.01 2.99 -3.68
N THR A 516 27.25 3.78 -2.94
CA THR A 516 26.82 3.46 -1.57
C THR A 516 25.32 3.51 -1.44
N GLU A 517 24.78 2.78 -0.46
CA GLU A 517 23.37 2.92 -0.06
C GLU A 517 23.12 4.32 0.50
N GLY A 518 21.98 4.90 0.18
CA GLY A 518 21.57 6.21 0.67
C GLY A 518 20.68 6.94 -0.32
N SER A 519 20.32 8.18 0.01
CA SER A 519 19.53 9.05 -0.86
C SER A 519 20.43 9.88 -1.76
N VAL A 520 20.11 9.96 -3.04
CA VAL A 520 20.91 10.73 -3.99
C VAL A 520 20.55 12.21 -3.92
N ASN A 521 21.54 13.09 -4.09
CA ASN A 521 21.32 14.52 -4.15
C ASN A 521 20.79 14.92 -5.54
N PRO A 522 19.62 15.57 -5.67
CA PRO A 522 19.06 16.00 -6.95
C PRO A 522 19.99 16.90 -7.76
N HIS A 523 20.79 17.75 -7.10
CA HIS A 523 21.74 18.63 -7.76
C HIS A 523 22.88 17.86 -8.47
N ASP A 524 23.32 16.75 -7.91
CA ASP A 524 24.37 15.94 -8.52
C ASP A 524 23.82 15.14 -9.72
N ILE A 525 22.58 14.65 -9.64
CA ILE A 525 21.89 14.05 -10.78
C ILE A 525 21.75 15.07 -11.92
N LEU A 526 21.37 16.32 -11.60
CA LEU A 526 21.23 17.38 -12.60
C LEU A 526 22.55 17.63 -13.35
N LYS A 527 23.66 17.65 -12.65
CA LYS A 527 24.99 17.89 -13.24
C LYS A 527 25.43 16.74 -14.13
N ILE A 528 25.16 15.49 -13.73
CA ILE A 528 25.68 14.28 -14.39
C ILE A 528 24.74 13.78 -15.48
N LYS A 529 23.45 13.60 -15.18
CA LYS A 529 22.46 12.98 -16.06
C LYS A 529 21.49 13.98 -16.73
N GLY A 530 21.49 15.24 -16.29
CA GLY A 530 20.65 16.30 -16.81
C GLY A 530 19.24 16.40 -16.21
N LEU A 531 18.46 17.38 -16.69
CA LEU A 531 17.15 17.74 -16.13
C LEU A 531 16.14 16.59 -16.15
N ARG A 532 16.14 15.80 -17.23
CA ARG A 532 15.20 14.69 -17.40
C ARG A 532 15.38 13.64 -16.30
N ALA A 533 16.61 13.25 -16.03
CA ALA A 533 16.91 12.25 -15.02
C ALA A 533 16.52 12.72 -13.60
N VAL A 534 16.61 14.02 -13.31
CA VAL A 534 16.13 14.58 -12.03
C VAL A 534 14.63 14.48 -11.93
N GLN A 535 13.89 14.80 -13.01
CA GLN A 535 12.43 14.69 -13.03
C GLN A 535 11.98 13.25 -12.80
N ASP A 536 12.59 12.29 -13.50
CA ASP A 536 12.29 10.86 -13.34
C ASP A 536 12.61 10.37 -11.92
N TYR A 537 13.77 10.79 -11.37
CA TYR A 537 14.15 10.48 -9.99
C TYR A 537 13.12 11.01 -8.97
N MET A 538 12.71 12.29 -9.10
CA MET A 538 11.74 12.88 -8.17
C MET A 538 10.35 12.22 -8.28
N ILE A 539 9.92 11.90 -9.50
CA ILE A 539 8.64 11.21 -9.74
C ILE A 539 8.66 9.79 -9.14
N GLN A 540 9.81 9.12 -9.11
CA GLN A 540 9.96 7.81 -8.49
C GLN A 540 10.05 7.89 -6.96
N GLU A 541 10.87 8.78 -6.42
CA GLU A 541 11.15 8.88 -4.98
C GLU A 541 9.95 9.37 -4.14
N VAL A 542 9.11 10.26 -4.70
CA VAL A 542 7.95 10.76 -3.96
C VAL A 542 6.93 9.64 -3.68
N PRO A 543 6.44 8.86 -4.67
CA PRO A 543 5.58 7.70 -4.39
C PRO A 543 6.22 6.68 -3.46
N VAL A 544 7.51 6.36 -3.65
CA VAL A 544 8.26 5.45 -2.76
C VAL A 544 8.19 5.94 -1.32
N SER A 545 8.49 7.22 -1.08
CA SER A 545 8.43 7.82 0.25
C SER A 545 7.01 7.75 0.86
N TYR A 546 5.96 7.97 0.06
CA TYR A 546 4.56 7.85 0.50
C TYR A 546 4.14 6.38 0.68
N THR A 547 4.61 5.47 -0.16
CA THR A 547 4.28 4.04 -0.06
C THR A 547 4.96 3.43 1.16
N HIS A 548 6.22 3.76 1.45
CA HIS A 548 6.86 3.36 2.70
C HIS A 548 6.13 3.87 3.94
N LEU A 549 5.48 5.02 3.84
CA LEU A 549 4.61 5.54 4.89
C LEU A 549 3.26 4.81 4.97
N ARG A 550 2.72 4.37 3.81
CA ARG A 550 1.50 3.55 3.68
C ARG A 550 1.75 2.07 3.85
N ALA A 551 2.94 1.55 3.56
CA ALA A 551 3.27 0.13 3.73
C ALA A 551 3.08 -0.33 5.18
N HIS A 552 3.15 0.58 6.14
CA HIS A 552 2.69 0.33 7.50
C HIS A 552 1.15 0.22 7.63
N GLU A 553 0.39 0.65 6.62
CA GLU A 553 -1.05 0.39 6.54
C GLU A 553 -1.35 -0.88 5.74
N THR A 554 -0.60 -1.15 4.67
CA THR A 554 -0.80 -2.32 3.80
C THR A 554 -0.21 -3.61 4.35
N LEU A 555 0.88 -3.55 5.12
CA LEU A 555 1.38 -4.69 5.90
C LEU A 555 0.48 -5.03 7.11
N SER A 556 -0.45 -4.14 7.48
CA SER A 556 -1.53 -4.44 8.42
C SER A 556 -2.82 -4.88 7.72
N ASP A 557 -2.87 -4.82 6.38
CA ASP A 557 -4.01 -5.24 5.55
C ASP A 557 -3.74 -6.60 4.85
N LEU A 558 -2.55 -7.20 5.02
CA LEU A 558 -2.18 -8.57 4.69
C LEU A 558 -2.16 -9.45 5.94
#